data_a736e8d4fc7412dced2f3306f2c00dc4
#
_entry.id   a736e8d4fc7412dced2f3306f2c00dc4
#
_cell.length_a   1.000
_cell.length_b   1.000
_cell.length_c   1.000
_cell.angle_alpha   90.00
_cell.angle_beta   90.00
_cell.angle_gamma   90.00
#
_symmetry.space_group_name_H-M   'P 1'
#
loop_
_entity.id
_entity.type
_entity.pdbx_description
1 polymer ?
#
loop_
_entity_poly.entity_id
_entity_poly.type
_entity_poly.pdbx_seq_one_letter_code
_entity_poly.pdbx_strand_id
1 'polypeptide(L)'
;MEKLLSLLNASDDIVFNVNIFLEDDTVMLTNAKFTVYDYYDEDDHICLVQDNGASLVLPKDGCVYFEDEEGDNWRFKQGDLEVYIYEE
;
A
#
# COMPACT_ATOMS: atom_id res chain seq x y z
N MET A 1 3.40 -10.11 -1.63
CA MET A 1 2.84 -9.45 -2.82
C MET A 1 1.63 -10.19 -3.38
N GLU A 2 1.65 -11.49 -3.41
CA GLU A 2 0.54 -12.29 -3.95
C GLU A 2 -0.79 -12.05 -3.23
N LYS A 3 -0.74 -11.90 -1.90
CA LYS A 3 -1.94 -11.64 -1.11
C LYS A 3 -2.56 -10.29 -1.43
N LEU A 4 -1.72 -9.27 -1.65
CA LEU A 4 -2.20 -7.94 -2.04
C LEU A 4 -2.86 -7.99 -3.42
N LEU A 5 -2.24 -8.65 -4.40
CA LEU A 5 -2.80 -8.81 -5.73
C LEU A 5 -4.12 -9.58 -5.71
N SER A 6 -4.21 -10.62 -4.87
CA SER A 6 -5.45 -11.39 -4.71
C SER A 6 -6.56 -10.52 -4.15
N LEU A 7 -6.25 -9.67 -3.17
CA LEU A 7 -7.22 -8.74 -2.59
C LEU A 7 -7.71 -7.74 -3.63
N LEU A 8 -6.79 -7.15 -4.40
CA LEU A 8 -7.12 -6.18 -5.44
C LEU A 8 -8.00 -6.79 -6.54
N ASN A 9 -7.76 -8.05 -6.89
CA ASN A 9 -8.54 -8.76 -7.88
C ASN A 9 -9.93 -9.17 -7.39
N ALA A 10 -10.06 -9.46 -6.11
CA ALA A 10 -11.28 -10.06 -5.56
C ALA A 10 -12.33 -9.05 -5.13
N SER A 11 -11.96 -7.78 -4.94
CA SER A 11 -12.84 -6.79 -4.34
C SER A 11 -12.81 -5.49 -5.12
N ASP A 12 -14.00 -4.89 -5.28
CA ASP A 12 -14.14 -3.49 -5.69
C ASP A 12 -14.17 -2.62 -4.42
N ASP A 13 -13.95 -1.32 -4.59
CA ASP A 13 -14.08 -0.33 -3.51
C ASP A 13 -13.20 -0.61 -2.28
N ILE A 14 -11.97 -1.06 -2.52
CA ILE A 14 -11.02 -1.27 -1.45
C ILE A 14 -10.51 0.07 -0.93
N VAL A 15 -10.54 0.24 0.39
CA VAL A 15 -9.96 1.41 1.06
C VAL A 15 -8.79 0.96 1.90
N PHE A 16 -7.62 1.53 1.64
CA PHE A 16 -6.42 1.30 2.45
C PHE A 16 -6.19 2.45 3.41
N ASN A 17 -5.72 2.13 4.58
CA ASN A 17 -5.10 3.09 5.49
C ASN A 17 -3.61 3.13 5.16
N VAL A 18 -3.07 4.32 4.91
CA VAL A 18 -1.69 4.50 4.48
C VAL A 18 -0.93 5.30 5.53
N ASN A 19 0.22 4.79 5.93
CA ASN A 19 1.12 5.44 6.87
C ASN A 19 2.52 5.46 6.25
N ILE A 20 3.19 6.60 6.28
CA ILE A 20 4.51 6.79 5.68
C ILE A 20 5.46 7.34 6.73
N PHE A 21 6.61 6.69 6.88
CA PHE A 21 7.65 7.08 7.83
C PHE A 21 8.99 7.18 7.12
N LEU A 22 9.88 8.05 7.66
CA LEU A 22 11.30 8.00 7.32
C LEU A 22 11.99 6.92 8.14
N GLU A 23 13.20 6.51 7.73
CA GLU A 23 13.97 5.45 8.41
C GLU A 23 14.24 5.76 9.89
N ASP A 24 14.30 7.03 10.28
CA ASP A 24 14.49 7.45 11.66
C ASP A 24 13.20 7.54 12.47
N ASP A 25 12.12 6.92 11.96
CA ASP A 25 10.76 6.92 12.54
C ASP A 25 10.07 8.30 12.53
N THR A 26 10.60 9.26 11.79
CA THR A 26 9.89 10.52 11.56
C THR A 26 8.63 10.26 10.75
N VAL A 27 7.49 10.69 11.28
CA VAL A 27 6.19 10.49 10.62
C VAL A 27 6.03 11.51 9.49
N MET A 28 5.82 11.03 8.27
CA MET A 28 5.52 11.86 7.11
C MET A 28 4.02 11.94 6.86
N LEU A 29 3.30 10.84 7.08
CA LEU A 29 1.87 10.75 6.86
C LEU A 29 1.32 9.65 7.76
N THR A 30 0.17 9.87 8.37
CA THR A 30 -0.46 8.84 9.20
C THR A 30 -1.97 8.82 8.99
N ASN A 31 -2.55 7.62 9.01
CA ASN A 31 -3.98 7.37 8.91
C ASN A 31 -4.64 8.00 7.68
N ALA A 32 -3.91 8.11 6.58
CA ALA A 32 -4.48 8.61 5.33
C ALA A 32 -5.30 7.51 4.66
N LYS A 33 -6.48 7.86 4.20
CA LYS A 33 -7.33 6.92 3.44
C LYS A 33 -7.01 7.00 1.97
N PHE A 34 -6.84 5.84 1.36
CA PHE A 34 -6.62 5.71 -0.08
C PHE A 34 -7.65 4.74 -0.64
N THR A 35 -8.61 5.27 -1.39
CA THR A 35 -9.64 4.46 -2.04
C THR A 35 -9.14 4.03 -3.41
N VAL A 36 -9.02 2.74 -3.62
CA VAL A 36 -8.53 2.20 -4.89
C VAL A 36 -9.64 2.22 -5.92
N TYR A 37 -9.45 3.02 -6.95
CA TYR A 37 -10.32 3.07 -8.12
C TYR A 37 -9.86 2.08 -9.19
N ASP A 38 -8.54 2.01 -9.40
CA ASP A 38 -7.92 1.12 -10.38
C ASP A 38 -6.52 0.76 -9.89
N TYR A 39 -5.93 -0.28 -10.46
CA TYR A 39 -4.56 -0.65 -10.16
C TYR A 39 -3.87 -1.22 -11.39
N TYR A 40 -2.54 -1.08 -11.41
CA TYR A 40 -1.71 -1.62 -12.48
C TYR A 40 -0.61 -2.47 -11.88
N ASP A 41 -0.56 -3.73 -12.30
CA ASP A 41 0.45 -4.69 -11.86
C ASP A 41 1.59 -4.71 -12.88
N GLU A 42 2.67 -4.01 -12.55
CA GLU A 42 3.86 -3.95 -13.39
C GLU A 42 4.92 -4.94 -12.88
N ASP A 43 6.02 -5.12 -13.64
CA ASP A 43 7.04 -6.11 -13.30
C ASP A 43 7.71 -5.81 -11.95
N ASP A 44 8.02 -4.56 -11.67
CA ASP A 44 8.79 -4.14 -10.48
C ASP A 44 7.98 -3.38 -9.44
N HIS A 45 6.74 -3.04 -9.74
CA HIS A 45 5.88 -2.28 -8.82
C HIS A 45 4.40 -2.51 -9.10
N ILE A 46 3.58 -2.10 -8.13
CA ILE A 46 2.13 -1.96 -8.31
C ILE A 46 1.80 -0.48 -8.18
N CYS A 47 0.95 0.02 -9.08
CA CYS A 47 0.45 1.38 -9.01
C CYS A 47 -1.03 1.34 -8.62
N LEU A 48 -1.39 1.95 -7.50
CA LEU A 48 -2.77 2.12 -7.07
C LEU A 48 -3.23 3.52 -7.44
N VAL A 49 -4.43 3.64 -7.98
CA VAL A 49 -4.96 4.91 -8.51
C VAL A 49 -6.30 5.21 -7.84
N GLN A 50 -6.47 6.45 -7.37
CA GLN A 50 -7.76 6.97 -6.94
C GLN A 50 -8.52 7.58 -8.11
N ASP A 51 -9.82 7.80 -7.95
CA ASP A 51 -10.67 8.37 -9.00
C ASP A 51 -10.30 9.83 -9.34
N ASN A 52 -9.65 10.54 -8.43
CA ASN A 52 -9.15 11.90 -8.69
C ASN A 52 -7.80 11.91 -9.44
N GLY A 53 -7.28 10.75 -9.82
CA GLY A 53 -6.01 10.60 -10.52
C GLY A 53 -4.77 10.49 -9.64
N ALA A 54 -4.91 10.67 -8.33
CA ALA A 54 -3.77 10.47 -7.42
C ALA A 54 -3.34 9.01 -7.42
N SER A 55 -2.05 8.76 -7.43
CA SER A 55 -1.50 7.41 -7.49
C SER A 55 -0.50 7.14 -6.38
N LEU A 56 -0.42 5.88 -5.99
CA LEU A 56 0.54 5.38 -5.00
C LEU A 56 1.31 4.23 -5.65
N VAL A 57 2.62 4.41 -5.78
CA VAL A 57 3.51 3.41 -6.37
C VAL A 57 4.14 2.59 -5.26
N LEU A 58 3.97 1.27 -5.34
CA LEU A 58 4.44 0.33 -4.33
C LEU A 58 5.46 -0.61 -4.96
N PRO A 59 6.76 -0.44 -4.66
CA PRO A 59 7.78 -1.34 -5.21
C PRO A 59 7.59 -2.77 -4.73
N LYS A 60 7.71 -3.74 -5.62
CA LYS A 60 7.60 -5.16 -5.28
C LYS A 60 8.82 -5.65 -4.51
N ASP A 61 10.00 -5.12 -4.84
CA ASP A 61 11.22 -5.46 -4.15
C ASP A 61 11.19 -4.89 -2.73
N GLY A 62 11.45 -5.73 -1.74
CA GLY A 62 11.41 -5.31 -0.34
C GLY A 62 10.03 -5.24 0.29
N CYS A 63 9.00 -5.69 -0.43
CA CYS A 63 7.65 -5.80 0.15
C CYS A 63 7.63 -6.88 1.23
N VAL A 64 7.12 -6.52 2.41
CA VAL A 64 6.94 -7.45 3.53
C VAL A 64 5.46 -7.49 3.90
N TYR A 65 4.92 -8.70 3.91
CA TYR A 65 3.58 -8.96 4.40
C TYR A 65 3.65 -9.41 5.85
N PHE A 66 2.76 -8.91 6.68
CA PHE A 66 2.59 -9.40 8.04
C PHE A 66 1.13 -9.27 8.47
N GLU A 67 0.75 -10.10 9.43
CA GLU A 67 -0.60 -10.11 9.96
C GLU A 67 -0.57 -9.66 11.41
N ASP A 68 -1.47 -8.78 11.80
CA ASP A 68 -1.65 -8.36 13.19
C ASP A 68 -3.11 -8.57 13.62
N GLU A 69 -3.48 -8.04 14.78
CA GLU A 69 -4.85 -8.20 15.32
C GLU A 69 -5.93 -7.58 14.43
N GLU A 70 -5.56 -6.61 13.61
CA GLU A 70 -6.50 -5.92 12.72
C GLU A 70 -6.59 -6.53 11.34
N GLY A 71 -5.69 -7.46 10.99
CA GLY A 71 -5.68 -8.16 9.72
C GLY A 71 -4.38 -8.06 8.96
N ASP A 72 -4.49 -8.07 7.64
CA ASP A 72 -3.36 -8.10 6.74
C ASP A 72 -2.73 -6.72 6.58
N ASN A 73 -1.40 -6.67 6.67
CA ASN A 73 -0.61 -5.46 6.52
C ASN A 73 0.53 -5.71 5.53
N TRP A 74 0.91 -4.66 4.82
CA TRP A 74 2.06 -4.70 3.92
C TRP A 74 2.97 -3.50 4.20
N ARG A 75 4.27 -3.75 4.18
CA ARG A 75 5.28 -2.70 4.26
C ARG A 75 6.07 -2.66 2.97
N PHE A 76 6.24 -1.47 2.43
CA PHE A 76 7.04 -1.22 1.23
C PHE A 76 8.17 -0.26 1.58
N LYS A 77 9.36 -0.52 1.07
CA LYS A 77 10.50 0.38 1.21
C LYS A 77 10.78 1.09 -0.11
N GLN A 78 10.90 2.40 -0.06
CA GLN A 78 11.25 3.21 -1.22
C GLN A 78 12.27 4.27 -0.81
N GLY A 79 13.56 3.99 -1.05
CA GLY A 79 14.64 4.83 -0.55
C GLY A 79 14.63 4.89 0.97
N ASP A 80 14.54 6.10 1.53
CA ASP A 80 14.48 6.32 2.97
C ASP A 80 13.05 6.23 3.54
N LEU A 81 12.06 5.99 2.68
CA LEU A 81 10.66 5.93 3.10
C LEU A 81 10.23 4.50 3.37
N GLU A 82 9.44 4.33 4.42
CA GLU A 82 8.71 3.11 4.70
C GLU A 82 7.21 3.41 4.59
N VAL A 83 6.54 2.67 3.72
CA VAL A 83 5.09 2.82 3.48
C VAL A 83 4.38 1.60 4.04
N TYR A 84 3.46 1.82 4.97
CA TYR A 84 2.63 0.77 5.54
C TYR A 84 1.22 0.93 5.04
N ILE A 85 0.63 -0.15 4.54
CA ILE A 85 -0.78 -0.15 4.16
C ILE A 85 -1.52 -1.31 4.81
N TYR A 86 -2.76 -1.09 5.16
CA TYR A 86 -3.68 -2.15 5.56
C TYR A 86 -5.10 -1.80 5.10
N GLU A 87 -5.90 -2.82 4.88
CA GLU A 87 -7.28 -2.63 4.48
C GLU A 87 -8.13 -2.16 5.68
N GLU A 88 -8.92 -1.15 5.47
CA GLU A 88 -9.89 -0.70 6.48
C GLU A 88 -11.13 -1.58 6.53
#